data_abfb4f274ab3d4637d66d12f2293a36d
#
_entry.id   abfb4f274ab3d4637d66d12f2293a36d
#
_cell.length_a   1.000
_cell.length_b   1.000
_cell.length_c   1.000
_cell.angle_alpha   90.00
_cell.angle_beta   90.00
_cell.angle_gamma   90.00
#
_symmetry.space_group_name_H-M   'P 1'
#
loop_
_entity.id
_entity.type
_entity.pdbx_description
1 polymer ?
#
loop_
_entity_poly.entity_id
_entity_poly.type
_entity_poly.pdbx_seq_one_letter_code
_entity_poly.pdbx_strand_id
1 'polypeptide(L)'
;LQTIIQKINYKLISKFKECWIIDDESINLAGSLSKPKYLPQKSKYIGTLSRFKKIKSVKKYKLVAIVSGPEPQRTIFEKKLIKVMQKSNEKMLLALGKTESYETKKINNLTIKSFLNSNDLNIAIQSSDLIISRSGYSTIMDLHKLEKKAVLVPTPGQTEQEYLANYLKEKKICYSIHQNDIDLDKIFKKSEEYSGFSNSKKRDKIKWEDLFSLFQNKRKG
;
A
#
# COMPACT_ATOMS: atom_id res chain seq x y z
N LEU A 1 16.72 6.46 23.95
CA LEU A 1 15.27 6.60 24.05
C LEU A 1 14.53 5.48 23.28
N GLN A 2 14.84 5.24 22.00
CA GLN A 2 14.17 4.22 21.16
C GLN A 2 14.24 2.81 21.76
N THR A 3 15.40 2.40 22.28
CA THR A 3 15.60 1.09 22.92
C THR A 3 14.77 0.91 24.21
N ILE A 4 14.61 1.99 24.96
CA ILE A 4 13.79 1.97 26.19
C ILE A 4 12.31 1.82 25.83
N ILE A 5 11.82 2.60 24.86
CA ILE A 5 10.44 2.53 24.38
C ILE A 5 10.13 1.14 23.82
N GLN A 6 11.06 0.56 23.05
CA GLN A 6 10.92 -0.79 22.53
C GLN A 6 10.81 -1.85 23.64
N LYS A 7 11.63 -1.77 24.70
CA LYS A 7 11.53 -2.68 25.85
C LYS A 7 10.18 -2.58 26.56
N ILE A 8 9.66 -1.36 26.74
CA ILE A 8 8.35 -1.13 27.34
C ILE A 8 7.25 -1.75 26.47
N ASN A 9 7.27 -1.49 25.17
CA ASN A 9 6.32 -2.07 24.23
C ASN A 9 6.35 -3.60 24.23
N TYR A 10 7.53 -4.20 24.24
CA TYR A 10 7.65 -5.66 24.29
C TYR A 10 7.12 -6.25 25.59
N LYS A 11 7.34 -5.57 26.72
CA LYS A 11 6.75 -5.97 28.01
C LYS A 11 5.23 -5.89 27.99
N LEU A 12 4.65 -4.89 27.31
CA LEU A 12 3.20 -4.79 27.14
C LEU A 12 2.66 -5.89 26.21
N ILE A 13 3.32 -6.11 25.07
CA ILE A 13 2.94 -7.13 24.09
C ILE A 13 3.01 -8.54 24.71
N SER A 14 3.99 -8.82 25.58
CA SER A 14 4.13 -10.13 26.24
C SER A 14 2.96 -10.53 27.14
N LYS A 15 2.10 -9.57 27.52
CA LYS A 15 0.86 -9.84 28.28
C LYS A 15 -0.24 -10.49 27.43
N PHE A 16 -0.14 -10.39 26.10
CA PHE A 16 -1.10 -11.02 25.20
C PHE A 16 -0.71 -12.48 24.91
N LYS A 17 -1.68 -13.28 24.49
CA LYS A 17 -1.46 -14.69 24.17
C LYS A 17 -0.58 -14.87 22.95
N GLU A 18 -0.78 -14.03 21.93
CA GLU A 18 0.01 -13.98 20.68
C GLU A 18 0.16 -12.54 20.19
N CYS A 19 1.24 -12.28 19.45
CA CYS A 19 1.47 -11.07 18.71
C CYS A 19 1.45 -11.41 17.20
N TRP A 20 0.46 -10.93 16.49
CA TRP A 20 0.34 -11.18 15.05
C TRP A 20 1.05 -10.10 14.26
N ILE A 21 1.95 -10.54 13.38
CA ILE A 21 2.69 -9.69 12.47
C ILE A 21 2.04 -9.83 11.09
N ILE A 22 1.50 -8.72 10.59
CA ILE A 22 0.84 -8.65 9.29
C ILE A 22 1.90 -8.46 8.21
N ASP A 23 2.66 -9.50 7.91
CA ASP A 23 3.62 -9.56 6.81
C ASP A 23 3.86 -11.02 6.45
N ASP A 24 4.53 -11.25 5.34
CA ASP A 24 5.05 -12.57 4.96
C ASP A 24 6.53 -12.65 5.35
N GLU A 25 6.88 -13.62 6.19
CA GLU A 25 8.23 -13.77 6.71
C GLU A 25 9.29 -13.97 5.60
N SER A 26 8.89 -14.63 4.51
CA SER A 26 9.77 -14.95 3.39
C SER A 26 9.98 -13.78 2.44
N ILE A 27 8.96 -12.92 2.28
CA ILE A 27 8.97 -11.77 1.36
C ILE A 27 9.45 -10.52 2.09
N ASN A 28 9.02 -10.34 3.34
CA ASN A 28 9.37 -9.21 4.19
C ASN A 28 9.10 -7.86 3.51
N LEU A 29 7.82 -7.54 3.31
CA LEU A 29 7.38 -6.33 2.60
C LEU A 29 7.66 -5.04 3.36
N ALA A 30 7.69 -5.11 4.68
CA ALA A 30 7.88 -3.95 5.54
C ALA A 30 9.29 -3.85 6.17
N GLY A 31 10.21 -4.73 5.77
CA GLY A 31 11.60 -4.69 6.25
C GLY A 31 11.71 -4.78 7.76
N SER A 32 12.49 -3.88 8.37
CA SER A 32 12.70 -3.86 9.82
C SER A 32 11.47 -3.49 10.64
N LEU A 33 10.42 -2.95 10.02
CA LEU A 33 9.16 -2.64 10.72
C LEU A 33 8.40 -3.91 11.11
N SER A 34 8.45 -4.94 10.27
CA SER A 34 7.83 -6.25 10.55
C SER A 34 8.85 -7.31 11.00
N LYS A 35 10.13 -7.13 10.68
CA LYS A 35 11.22 -8.06 11.04
C LYS A 35 12.34 -7.32 11.79
N PRO A 36 12.08 -6.86 13.03
CA PRO A 36 13.12 -6.24 13.86
C PRO A 36 14.16 -7.28 14.30
N LYS A 37 15.31 -6.80 14.79
CA LYS A 37 16.41 -7.68 15.27
C LYS A 37 15.94 -8.69 16.34
N TYR A 38 14.99 -8.27 17.18
CA TYR A 38 14.37 -9.12 18.21
C TYR A 38 12.86 -8.97 18.11
N LEU A 39 12.16 -10.08 17.97
CA LEU A 39 10.70 -10.12 18.00
C LEU A 39 10.18 -10.29 19.43
N PRO A 40 9.01 -9.73 19.76
CA PRO A 40 8.32 -10.08 21.00
C PRO A 40 8.09 -11.59 21.09
N GLN A 41 8.09 -12.12 22.32
CA GLN A 41 7.72 -13.53 22.53
C GLN A 41 6.33 -13.81 21.97
N LYS A 42 6.13 -15.04 21.46
CA LYS A 42 4.86 -15.50 20.87
C LYS A 42 4.43 -14.71 19.62
N SER A 43 5.39 -14.11 18.91
CA SER A 43 5.13 -13.48 17.61
C SER A 43 4.90 -14.52 16.53
N LYS A 44 3.92 -14.27 15.67
CA LYS A 44 3.56 -15.14 14.54
C LYS A 44 3.29 -14.30 13.31
N TYR A 45 3.95 -14.61 12.20
CA TYR A 45 3.61 -14.02 10.90
C TYR A 45 2.31 -14.63 10.41
N ILE A 46 1.35 -13.78 10.05
CA ILE A 46 0.04 -14.21 9.58
C ILE A 46 -0.19 -13.98 8.08
N GLY A 47 0.86 -13.55 7.37
CA GLY A 47 0.75 -13.19 5.97
C GLY A 47 0.20 -11.78 5.75
N THR A 48 -0.03 -11.44 4.49
CA THR A 48 -0.50 -10.11 4.10
C THR A 48 -2.01 -9.99 4.19
N LEU A 49 -2.50 -8.95 4.87
CA LEU A 49 -3.92 -8.61 4.92
C LEU A 49 -4.27 -7.62 3.81
N SER A 50 -5.31 -7.90 3.06
CA SER A 50 -5.85 -6.99 2.07
C SER A 50 -7.36 -7.15 1.99
N ARG A 51 -8.06 -6.03 1.86
CA ARG A 51 -9.50 -6.00 1.57
C ARG A 51 -9.84 -6.34 0.11
N PHE A 52 -8.83 -6.38 -0.76
CA PHE A 52 -8.99 -6.60 -2.18
C PHE A 52 -8.84 -8.06 -2.58
N LYS A 53 -9.49 -8.42 -3.69
CA LYS A 53 -9.41 -9.75 -4.29
C LYS A 53 -8.97 -9.61 -5.74
N LYS A 54 -8.14 -10.54 -6.23
CA LYS A 54 -7.83 -10.62 -7.66
C LYS A 54 -9.10 -10.92 -8.46
N ILE A 55 -9.34 -10.13 -9.50
CA ILE A 55 -10.40 -10.30 -10.46
C ILE A 55 -9.82 -10.25 -11.87
N LYS A 56 -10.47 -10.89 -12.82
CA LYS A 56 -10.15 -10.68 -14.23
C LYS A 56 -10.64 -9.30 -14.63
N SER A 57 -9.75 -8.47 -15.15
CA SER A 57 -10.08 -7.11 -15.60
C SER A 57 -9.40 -6.79 -16.92
N VAL A 58 -10.11 -6.08 -17.78
CA VAL A 58 -9.54 -5.53 -19.02
C VAL A 58 -8.80 -4.25 -18.68
N LYS A 59 -7.63 -4.06 -19.29
CA LYS A 59 -6.86 -2.83 -19.12
C LYS A 59 -7.64 -1.63 -19.66
N LYS A 60 -7.80 -0.63 -18.79
CA LYS A 60 -8.59 0.57 -19.06
C LYS A 60 -7.79 1.86 -18.88
N TYR A 61 -6.85 1.86 -17.95
CA TYR A 61 -6.06 3.03 -17.58
C TYR A 61 -4.57 2.74 -17.69
N LYS A 62 -3.83 3.67 -18.27
CA LYS A 62 -2.36 3.64 -18.22
C LYS A 62 -1.88 3.82 -16.80
N LEU A 63 -2.54 4.72 -16.05
CA LEU A 63 -2.19 5.07 -14.69
C LEU A 63 -3.45 5.27 -13.85
N VAL A 64 -3.45 4.71 -12.63
CA VAL A 64 -4.38 5.07 -11.56
C VAL A 64 -3.59 5.68 -10.41
N ALA A 65 -3.92 6.91 -10.03
CA ALA A 65 -3.36 7.57 -8.86
C ALA A 65 -4.37 7.56 -7.70
N ILE A 66 -3.88 7.23 -6.50
CA ILE A 66 -4.70 7.12 -5.29
C ILE A 66 -4.18 8.13 -4.27
N VAL A 67 -5.00 9.13 -3.97
CA VAL A 67 -4.72 10.14 -2.96
C VAL A 67 -5.17 9.64 -1.59
N SER A 68 -4.28 9.73 -0.62
CA SER A 68 -4.56 9.39 0.78
C SER A 68 -3.63 10.18 1.71
N GLY A 69 -3.86 10.08 3.01
CA GLY A 69 -3.06 10.73 4.03
C GLY A 69 -3.74 11.95 4.67
N PRO A 70 -3.12 12.54 5.70
CA PRO A 70 -3.67 13.68 6.42
C PRO A 70 -3.51 15.00 5.65
N GLU A 71 -4.33 15.98 6.00
CA GLU A 71 -4.15 17.36 5.55
C GLU A 71 -2.94 18.01 6.27
N PRO A 72 -2.25 18.96 5.64
CA PRO A 72 -2.47 19.50 4.28
C PRO A 72 -1.81 18.67 3.16
N GLN A 73 -1.07 17.62 3.51
CA GLN A 73 -0.26 16.85 2.55
C GLN A 73 -1.11 16.11 1.51
N ARG A 74 -2.33 15.73 1.85
CA ARG A 74 -3.30 15.14 0.92
C ARG A 74 -3.67 16.13 -0.18
N THR A 75 -4.10 17.34 0.16
CA THR A 75 -4.46 18.39 -0.80
C THR A 75 -3.27 18.83 -1.65
N ILE A 76 -2.07 18.92 -1.08
CA ILE A 76 -0.85 19.26 -1.85
C ILE A 76 -0.57 18.16 -2.89
N PHE A 77 -0.68 16.90 -2.52
CA PHE A 77 -0.45 15.77 -3.42
C PHE A 77 -1.50 15.71 -4.53
N GLU A 78 -2.78 15.89 -4.20
CA GLU A 78 -3.90 15.99 -5.14
C GLU A 78 -3.62 17.05 -6.22
N LYS A 79 -3.33 18.29 -5.80
CA LYS A 79 -3.07 19.40 -6.73
C LYS A 79 -1.89 19.12 -7.67
N LYS A 80 -0.81 18.52 -7.16
CA LYS A 80 0.36 18.14 -7.99
C LYS A 80 0.01 17.07 -9.01
N LEU A 81 -0.73 16.02 -8.61
CA LEU A 81 -1.17 14.97 -9.53
C LEU A 81 -2.07 15.52 -10.63
N ILE A 82 -3.06 16.35 -10.30
CA ILE A 82 -3.93 16.99 -11.29
C ILE A 82 -3.09 17.78 -12.30
N LYS A 83 -2.16 18.62 -11.80
CA LYS A 83 -1.31 19.48 -12.64
C LYS A 83 -0.52 18.70 -13.70
N VAL A 84 -0.01 17.52 -13.36
CA VAL A 84 0.79 16.70 -14.30
C VAL A 84 -0.08 15.78 -15.14
N MET A 85 -1.10 15.13 -14.54
CA MET A 85 -1.93 14.14 -15.23
C MET A 85 -2.85 14.76 -16.31
N GLN A 86 -3.37 15.97 -16.10
CA GLN A 86 -4.23 16.65 -17.09
C GLN A 86 -3.53 17.01 -18.40
N LYS A 87 -2.19 17.06 -18.41
CA LYS A 87 -1.39 17.37 -19.60
C LYS A 87 -1.09 16.15 -20.46
N SER A 88 -1.34 14.96 -19.95
CA SER A 88 -1.04 13.71 -20.63
C SER A 88 -2.17 13.29 -21.59
N ASN A 89 -1.80 12.69 -22.71
CA ASN A 89 -2.75 12.07 -23.63
C ASN A 89 -3.15 10.65 -23.21
N GLU A 90 -2.53 10.11 -22.16
CA GLU A 90 -2.82 8.78 -21.67
C GLU A 90 -4.11 8.76 -20.84
N LYS A 91 -4.89 7.69 -20.98
CA LYS A 91 -6.12 7.50 -20.19
C LYS A 91 -5.79 7.20 -18.75
N MET A 92 -6.16 8.09 -17.84
CA MET A 92 -5.81 8.01 -16.43
C MET A 92 -7.02 8.21 -15.50
N LEU A 93 -6.88 7.69 -14.28
CA LEU A 93 -7.86 7.89 -13.20
C LEU A 93 -7.15 8.41 -11.95
N LEU A 94 -7.73 9.43 -11.33
CA LEU A 94 -7.34 9.97 -10.04
C LEU A 94 -8.47 9.76 -9.03
N ALA A 95 -8.21 8.98 -7.99
CA ALA A 95 -9.12 8.73 -6.87
C ALA A 95 -8.69 9.58 -5.67
N LEU A 96 -9.56 10.50 -5.22
CA LEU A 96 -9.23 11.49 -4.19
C LEU A 96 -9.42 10.99 -2.75
N GLY A 97 -10.18 9.90 -2.55
CA GLY A 97 -10.46 9.36 -1.22
C GLY A 97 -11.33 10.27 -0.33
N LYS A 98 -12.14 11.15 -0.93
CA LYS A 98 -13.08 12.06 -0.24
C LYS A 98 -14.41 11.34 -0.06
N THR A 99 -14.67 10.81 1.13
CA THR A 99 -15.85 10.00 1.42
C THR A 99 -17.15 10.80 1.49
N GLU A 100 -17.04 12.10 1.66
CA GLU A 100 -18.14 13.06 1.76
C GLU A 100 -18.71 13.51 0.40
N SER A 101 -18.08 13.08 -0.72
CA SER A 101 -18.46 13.52 -2.07
C SER A 101 -18.36 12.36 -3.07
N TYR A 102 -19.33 12.29 -4.00
CA TYR A 102 -19.38 11.27 -5.06
C TYR A 102 -19.23 11.88 -6.47
N GLU A 103 -18.53 12.99 -6.58
CA GLU A 103 -18.36 13.71 -7.83
C GLU A 103 -17.41 12.98 -8.78
N THR A 104 -17.69 13.11 -10.07
CA THR A 104 -16.81 12.70 -11.15
C THR A 104 -16.55 13.86 -12.09
N LYS A 105 -15.28 14.23 -12.26
CA LYS A 105 -14.85 15.28 -13.17
C LYS A 105 -13.95 14.66 -14.24
N LYS A 106 -14.08 15.12 -15.48
CA LYS A 106 -13.18 14.76 -16.58
C LYS A 106 -12.45 16.01 -17.08
N ILE A 107 -11.14 15.86 -17.28
CA ILE A 107 -10.27 16.87 -17.88
C ILE A 107 -9.44 16.14 -18.93
N ASN A 108 -9.74 16.34 -20.23
CA ASN A 108 -9.12 15.57 -21.32
C ASN A 108 -9.23 14.05 -21.06
N ASN A 109 -8.13 13.34 -21.02
CA ASN A 109 -8.06 11.90 -20.76
C ASN A 109 -7.99 11.51 -19.26
N LEU A 110 -8.00 12.51 -18.37
CA LEU A 110 -8.01 12.33 -16.94
C LEU A 110 -9.44 12.27 -16.39
N THR A 111 -9.80 11.16 -15.76
CA THR A 111 -11.01 11.05 -14.94
C THR A 111 -10.63 11.26 -13.48
N ILE A 112 -11.30 12.18 -12.79
CA ILE A 112 -11.12 12.44 -11.36
C ILE A 112 -12.37 11.97 -10.66
N LYS A 113 -12.25 11.12 -9.65
CA LYS A 113 -13.36 10.68 -8.80
C LYS A 113 -13.08 11.06 -7.35
N SER A 114 -14.03 11.76 -6.73
CA SER A 114 -13.93 12.16 -5.33
C SER A 114 -13.79 10.94 -4.42
N PHE A 115 -14.61 9.93 -4.66
CA PHE A 115 -14.63 8.68 -3.91
C PHE A 115 -14.81 7.46 -4.83
N LEU A 116 -14.20 6.36 -4.43
CA LEU A 116 -14.44 5.03 -4.96
C LEU A 116 -14.67 4.07 -3.79
N ASN A 117 -15.76 3.34 -3.80
CA ASN A 117 -15.93 2.24 -2.84
C ASN A 117 -14.88 1.14 -3.05
N SER A 118 -14.80 0.18 -2.15
CA SER A 118 -13.76 -0.85 -2.20
C SER A 118 -13.79 -1.69 -3.49
N ASN A 119 -14.98 -2.00 -4.02
CA ASN A 119 -15.10 -2.76 -5.26
C ASN A 119 -14.64 -1.96 -6.48
N ASP A 120 -15.09 -0.72 -6.59
CA ASP A 120 -14.72 0.17 -7.70
C ASP A 120 -13.22 0.49 -7.69
N LEU A 121 -12.65 0.71 -6.49
CA LEU A 121 -11.22 0.91 -6.34
C LEU A 121 -10.44 -0.35 -6.71
N ASN A 122 -10.89 -1.53 -6.31
CA ASN A 122 -10.29 -2.81 -6.70
C ASN A 122 -10.28 -2.98 -8.24
N ILE A 123 -11.41 -2.72 -8.90
CA ILE A 123 -11.53 -2.76 -10.36
C ILE A 123 -10.58 -1.74 -11.00
N ALA A 124 -10.55 -0.50 -10.51
CA ALA A 124 -9.68 0.55 -11.03
C ALA A 124 -8.21 0.17 -10.94
N ILE A 125 -7.76 -0.32 -9.78
CA ILE A 125 -6.39 -0.77 -9.57
C ILE A 125 -6.06 -1.89 -10.56
N GLN A 126 -6.90 -2.91 -10.69
CA GLN A 126 -6.59 -4.07 -11.53
C GLN A 126 -6.67 -3.76 -13.02
N SER A 127 -7.52 -2.82 -13.44
CA SER A 127 -7.62 -2.36 -14.83
C SER A 127 -6.56 -1.32 -15.23
N SER A 128 -5.57 -1.04 -14.40
CA SER A 128 -4.46 -0.12 -14.70
C SER A 128 -3.15 -0.86 -14.98
N ASP A 129 -2.24 -0.22 -15.72
CA ASP A 129 -0.87 -0.72 -15.90
C ASP A 129 -0.02 -0.35 -14.69
N LEU A 130 -0.12 0.88 -14.20
CA LEU A 130 0.68 1.43 -13.13
C LEU A 130 -0.19 2.12 -12.07
N ILE A 131 0.26 2.05 -10.83
CA ILE A 131 -0.37 2.77 -9.70
C ILE A 131 0.59 3.85 -9.18
N ILE A 132 0.06 5.02 -8.82
CA ILE A 132 0.75 5.99 -7.97
C ILE A 132 -0.01 6.08 -6.65
N SER A 133 0.70 5.93 -5.53
CA SER A 133 0.09 6.03 -4.20
C SER A 133 1.10 6.46 -3.13
N ARG A 134 0.60 6.78 -1.94
CA ARG A 134 1.41 6.87 -0.74
C ARG A 134 1.98 5.49 -0.38
N SER A 135 3.12 5.47 0.30
CA SER A 135 3.81 4.26 0.75
C SER A 135 3.35 3.77 2.13
N GLY A 136 2.03 3.87 2.40
CA GLY A 136 1.48 3.35 3.65
C GLY A 136 1.49 1.82 3.68
N TYR A 137 1.66 1.26 4.89
CA TYR A 137 1.77 -0.19 5.10
C TYR A 137 0.59 -0.97 4.50
N SER A 138 -0.65 -0.55 4.75
CA SER A 138 -1.85 -1.19 4.19
C SER A 138 -1.92 -1.12 2.66
N THR A 139 -1.49 0.01 2.08
CA THR A 139 -1.42 0.16 0.62
C THR A 139 -0.43 -0.82 0.00
N ILE A 140 0.73 -1.00 0.62
CA ILE A 140 1.74 -1.98 0.18
C ILE A 140 1.16 -3.40 0.20
N MET A 141 0.43 -3.77 1.27
CA MET A 141 -0.25 -5.07 1.37
C MET A 141 -1.30 -5.27 0.28
N ASP A 142 -2.09 -4.23 -0.01
CA ASP A 142 -3.08 -4.23 -1.09
C ASP A 142 -2.43 -4.40 -2.46
N LEU A 143 -1.39 -3.63 -2.77
CA LEU A 143 -0.65 -3.71 -4.03
C LEU A 143 0.03 -5.07 -4.21
N HIS A 144 0.62 -5.60 -3.14
CA HIS A 144 1.20 -6.94 -3.12
C HIS A 144 0.13 -8.01 -3.39
N LYS A 145 -1.02 -7.95 -2.71
CA LYS A 145 -2.14 -8.88 -2.92
C LYS A 145 -2.62 -8.91 -4.37
N LEU A 146 -2.64 -7.73 -5.01
CA LEU A 146 -3.09 -7.56 -6.39
C LEU A 146 -1.97 -7.72 -7.42
N GLU A 147 -0.72 -7.96 -7.00
CA GLU A 147 0.46 -8.11 -7.86
C GLU A 147 0.65 -6.93 -8.82
N LYS A 148 0.55 -5.71 -8.29
CA LYS A 148 0.58 -4.49 -9.10
C LYS A 148 1.97 -3.86 -9.14
N LYS A 149 2.29 -3.26 -10.28
CA LYS A 149 3.38 -2.28 -10.39
C LYS A 149 2.93 -0.96 -9.78
N ALA A 150 3.81 -0.35 -8.99
CA ALA A 150 3.50 0.92 -8.34
C ALA A 150 4.71 1.83 -8.25
N VAL A 151 4.42 3.14 -8.24
CA VAL A 151 5.33 4.21 -7.85
C VAL A 151 4.87 4.77 -6.52
N LEU A 152 5.76 4.77 -5.56
CA LEU A 152 5.49 5.20 -4.19
C LEU A 152 5.93 6.64 -3.99
N VAL A 153 5.03 7.44 -3.42
CA VAL A 153 5.26 8.84 -3.11
C VAL A 153 5.05 9.06 -1.61
N PRO A 154 6.08 8.89 -0.77
CA PRO A 154 5.91 9.02 0.67
C PRO A 154 5.40 10.41 1.05
N THR A 155 4.62 10.48 2.12
CA THR A 155 4.22 11.74 2.72
C THR A 155 5.44 12.36 3.40
N PRO A 156 5.84 13.59 3.05
CA PRO A 156 6.99 14.25 3.69
C PRO A 156 6.83 14.32 5.20
N GLY A 157 7.90 13.94 5.93
CA GLY A 157 7.93 13.90 7.38
C GLY A 157 7.27 12.69 8.04
N GLN A 158 6.70 11.76 7.26
CA GLN A 158 6.24 10.47 7.78
C GLN A 158 7.34 9.42 7.62
N THR A 159 8.15 9.26 8.65
CA THR A 159 9.35 8.40 8.65
C THR A 159 9.07 6.94 8.26
N GLU A 160 7.91 6.40 8.67
CA GLU A 160 7.47 5.06 8.26
C GLU A 160 7.31 4.97 6.74
N GLN A 161 6.61 5.93 6.13
CA GLN A 161 6.39 5.94 4.69
C GLN A 161 7.67 6.15 3.90
N GLU A 162 8.54 7.04 4.37
CA GLU A 162 9.85 7.29 3.76
C GLU A 162 10.73 6.03 3.81
N TYR A 163 10.74 5.36 4.96
CA TYR A 163 11.43 4.08 5.12
C TYR A 163 10.90 3.01 4.16
N LEU A 164 9.58 2.78 4.13
CA LEU A 164 8.97 1.76 3.27
C LEU A 164 9.22 2.02 1.79
N ALA A 165 9.12 3.30 1.36
CA ALA A 165 9.38 3.70 -0.02
C ALA A 165 10.83 3.43 -0.42
N ASN A 166 11.80 3.78 0.43
CA ASN A 166 13.22 3.54 0.19
C ASN A 166 13.53 2.05 0.20
N TYR A 167 13.03 1.30 1.18
CA TYR A 167 13.23 -0.14 1.28
C TYR A 167 12.77 -0.88 0.03
N LEU A 168 11.54 -0.60 -0.46
CA LEU A 168 11.03 -1.25 -1.67
C LEU A 168 11.72 -0.78 -2.95
N LYS A 169 12.27 0.43 -2.96
CA LYS A 169 13.11 0.95 -4.05
C LYS A 169 14.45 0.22 -4.11
N GLU A 170 15.13 0.04 -2.99
CA GLU A 170 16.38 -0.72 -2.89
C GLU A 170 16.19 -2.19 -3.31
N LYS A 171 15.06 -2.79 -2.95
CA LYS A 171 14.67 -4.14 -3.38
C LYS A 171 14.28 -4.23 -4.86
N LYS A 172 14.28 -3.13 -5.61
CA LYS A 172 13.82 -3.06 -7.01
C LYS A 172 12.38 -3.53 -7.22
N ILE A 173 11.54 -3.41 -6.18
CA ILE A 173 10.12 -3.78 -6.24
C ILE A 173 9.29 -2.59 -6.73
N CYS A 174 9.42 -1.43 -6.10
CA CYS A 174 8.68 -0.22 -6.46
C CYS A 174 9.62 0.96 -6.69
N TYR A 175 9.39 1.71 -7.77
CA TYR A 175 10.02 3.01 -7.91
C TYR A 175 9.48 3.97 -6.86
N SER A 176 10.33 4.82 -6.32
CA SER A 176 9.93 5.84 -5.35
C SER A 176 10.48 7.21 -5.71
N ILE A 177 9.64 8.23 -5.55
CA ILE A 177 9.96 9.63 -5.82
C ILE A 177 9.44 10.52 -4.71
N HIS A 178 10.07 11.69 -4.55
CA HIS A 178 9.53 12.73 -3.69
C HIS A 178 8.32 13.41 -4.32
N GLN A 179 7.35 13.85 -3.52
CA GLN A 179 6.11 14.46 -4.06
C GLN A 179 6.33 15.77 -4.82
N ASN A 180 7.51 16.39 -4.70
CA ASN A 180 7.85 17.58 -5.47
C ASN A 180 8.37 17.27 -6.88
N ASP A 181 8.78 16.01 -7.13
CA ASP A 181 9.48 15.56 -8.33
C ASP A 181 8.58 14.71 -9.24
N ILE A 182 7.25 14.89 -9.15
CA ILE A 182 6.29 14.13 -9.96
C ILE A 182 6.39 14.58 -11.42
N ASP A 183 6.90 13.68 -12.25
CA ASP A 183 7.05 13.80 -13.69
C ASP A 183 6.60 12.50 -14.34
N LEU A 184 5.58 12.53 -15.20
CA LEU A 184 4.97 11.32 -15.74
C LEU A 184 5.87 10.56 -16.70
N ASP A 185 6.62 11.25 -17.56
CA ASP A 185 7.51 10.62 -18.53
C ASP A 185 8.64 9.88 -17.81
N LYS A 186 9.21 10.53 -16.79
CA LYS A 186 10.19 9.92 -15.90
C LYS A 186 9.62 8.76 -15.13
N ILE A 187 8.38 8.88 -14.62
CA ILE A 187 7.68 7.82 -13.88
C ILE A 187 7.48 6.60 -14.76
N PHE A 188 6.94 6.76 -15.97
CA PHE A 188 6.72 5.64 -16.87
C PHE A 188 8.03 4.94 -17.23
N LYS A 189 9.04 5.70 -17.65
CA LYS A 189 10.36 5.15 -18.01
C LYS A 189 11.00 4.42 -16.82
N LYS A 190 11.07 5.07 -15.66
CA LYS A 190 11.76 4.52 -14.49
C LYS A 190 11.01 3.36 -13.83
N SER A 191 9.68 3.34 -13.87
CA SER A 191 8.92 2.22 -13.31
C SER A 191 9.17 0.89 -14.02
N GLU A 192 9.65 0.91 -15.27
CA GLU A 192 9.99 -0.31 -16.01
C GLU A 192 11.21 -1.04 -15.43
N GLU A 193 12.11 -0.33 -14.76
CA GLU A 193 13.30 -0.86 -14.11
C GLU A 193 12.97 -1.63 -12.80
N TYR A 194 11.69 -1.66 -12.38
CA TYR A 194 11.22 -2.26 -11.15
C TYR A 194 10.26 -3.41 -11.43
N SER A 195 10.39 -4.49 -10.66
CA SER A 195 9.60 -5.71 -10.87
C SER A 195 8.11 -5.54 -10.61
N GLY A 196 7.73 -4.61 -9.74
CA GLY A 196 6.43 -4.62 -9.09
C GLY A 196 6.32 -5.80 -8.12
N PHE A 197 5.11 -6.09 -7.68
CA PHE A 197 4.83 -7.21 -6.79
C PHE A 197 4.52 -8.52 -7.53
N SER A 198 4.71 -8.58 -8.86
CA SER A 198 4.32 -9.72 -9.70
C SER A 198 5.12 -11.00 -9.48
N ASN A 199 6.36 -10.88 -8.98
CA ASN A 199 7.28 -12.01 -8.80
C ASN A 199 7.31 -12.57 -7.37
N SER A 200 6.31 -12.29 -6.56
CA SER A 200 6.26 -12.81 -5.21
C SER A 200 6.02 -14.32 -5.21
N LYS A 201 6.86 -15.07 -4.46
CA LYS A 201 6.71 -16.52 -4.23
C LYS A 201 5.30 -16.88 -3.80
N LYS A 202 4.89 -18.14 -3.99
CA LYS A 202 3.58 -18.64 -3.51
C LYS A 202 3.32 -18.14 -2.09
N ARG A 203 2.19 -17.46 -1.94
CA ARG A 203 1.76 -16.87 -0.67
C ARG A 203 1.12 -17.95 0.17
N ASP A 204 1.56 -18.07 1.40
CA ASP A 204 0.82 -18.86 2.38
C ASP A 204 -0.55 -18.19 2.59
N LYS A 205 -1.60 -18.98 2.42
CA LYS A 205 -2.95 -18.52 2.76
C LYS A 205 -3.07 -18.41 4.27
N ILE A 206 -3.60 -17.29 4.73
CA ILE A 206 -3.98 -17.15 6.13
C ILE A 206 -5.00 -18.24 6.46
N LYS A 207 -4.65 -19.11 7.39
CA LYS A 207 -5.56 -20.12 7.93
C LYS A 207 -6.32 -19.50 9.10
N TRP A 208 -7.45 -18.91 8.81
CA TRP A 208 -8.27 -18.19 9.78
C TRP A 208 -8.72 -19.08 10.94
N GLU A 209 -9.03 -20.33 10.67
CA GLU A 209 -9.41 -21.34 11.66
C GLU A 209 -8.30 -21.51 12.73
N ASP A 210 -7.05 -21.59 12.28
CA ASP A 210 -5.90 -21.74 13.16
C ASP A 210 -5.68 -20.48 14.02
N LEU A 211 -5.85 -19.28 13.41
CA LEU A 211 -5.69 -18.01 14.12
C LEU A 211 -6.78 -17.81 15.17
N PHE A 212 -8.00 -18.18 14.87
CA PHE A 212 -9.14 -18.00 15.78
C PHE A 212 -9.39 -19.19 16.71
N SER A 213 -8.64 -20.27 16.60
CA SER A 213 -8.75 -21.43 17.51
C SER A 213 -8.57 -21.08 18.98
N LEU A 214 -7.73 -20.08 19.30
CA LEU A 214 -7.55 -19.55 20.66
C LEU A 214 -8.82 -18.98 21.30
N PHE A 215 -9.81 -18.59 20.49
CA PHE A 215 -11.06 -18.00 20.94
C PHE A 215 -12.21 -19.01 20.99
N GLN A 216 -12.06 -20.17 20.34
CA GLN A 216 -13.11 -21.21 20.30
C GLN A 216 -13.20 -22.00 21.60
N ASN A 217 -12.11 -22.17 22.33
CA ASN A 217 -12.05 -22.95 23.58
C ASN A 217 -12.70 -22.25 24.79
N LYS A 218 -13.21 -21.02 24.67
CA LYS A 218 -13.88 -20.29 25.76
C LYS A 218 -15.41 -20.45 25.78
N ARG A 219 -16.02 -21.21 24.86
CA ARG A 219 -17.47 -21.42 24.83
C ARG A 219 -17.94 -22.77 25.44
N LYS A 220 -17.03 -23.50 26.09
CA LYS A 220 -17.36 -24.73 26.84
C LYS A 220 -17.03 -24.52 28.33
N GLY A 221 -17.70 -23.62 28.94
CA GLY A 221 -17.63 -23.39 30.38
C GLY A 221 -18.82 -22.56 30.81
#